data_cc397c499e5e48337831106e5657c4f7
#
_entry.id   cc397c499e5e48337831106e5657c4f7
#
_cell.length_a   1.000
_cell.length_b   1.000
_cell.length_c   1.000
_cell.angle_alpha   90.00
_cell.angle_beta   90.00
_cell.angle_gamma   90.00
#
_symmetry.space_group_name_H-M   'P 1'
#
loop_
_entity.id
_entity.type
_entity.pdbx_description
1 polymer ?
#
loop_
_entity_poly.entity_id
_entity_poly.type
_entity_poly.pdbx_seq_one_letter_code
_entity_poly.pdbx_strand_id
1 'polypeptide(L)'
;MMQLIDLFQSMNFLVYFGTTAQNVEYSENLTELGVKLVDIQLNASTFDQLLLKINPSVVLFDRFMIEEHYGWRVAQNCPNAIRILDTEDLHCLRHARQNAVKENRNFIETDLISDISKREIASI
;
A
#
# COMPACT_ATOMS: atom_id res chain seq x y z
N MET A 1 -9.51 -1.69 4.92
CA MET A 1 -9.55 -0.79 3.73
C MET A 1 -10.83 0.02 3.64
N MET A 2 -12.04 -0.59 3.60
CA MET A 2 -13.33 0.17 3.48
C MET A 2 -13.52 1.20 4.57
N GLN A 3 -13.24 0.87 5.82
CA GLN A 3 -13.35 1.79 6.97
C GLN A 3 -12.45 3.03 6.84
N LEU A 4 -11.27 2.88 6.23
CA LEU A 4 -10.37 4.01 5.96
C LEU A 4 -10.93 4.92 4.86
N ILE A 5 -11.52 4.34 3.83
CA ILE A 5 -12.21 5.10 2.77
C ILE A 5 -13.34 5.95 3.38
N ASP A 6 -14.19 5.31 4.18
CA ASP A 6 -15.30 6.00 4.86
C ASP A 6 -14.81 7.13 5.77
N LEU A 7 -13.71 6.87 6.52
CA LEU A 7 -13.08 7.86 7.38
C LEU A 7 -12.60 9.08 6.58
N PHE A 8 -11.83 8.87 5.52
CA PHE A 8 -11.32 9.98 4.70
C PHE A 8 -12.44 10.75 4.02
N GLN A 9 -13.47 10.06 3.53
CA GLN A 9 -14.64 10.73 2.94
C GLN A 9 -15.42 11.55 4.00
N SER A 10 -15.56 11.05 5.23
CA SER A 10 -16.19 11.80 6.33
C SER A 10 -15.43 13.08 6.69
N MET A 11 -14.12 13.10 6.42
CA MET A 11 -13.25 14.27 6.57
C MET A 11 -13.22 15.17 5.31
N ASN A 12 -14.12 14.96 4.36
CA ASN A 12 -14.22 15.67 3.08
C ASN A 12 -12.99 15.49 2.13
N PHE A 13 -12.28 14.39 2.24
CA PHE A 13 -11.26 14.04 1.26
C PHE A 13 -11.91 13.43 0.01
N LEU A 14 -11.39 13.84 -1.15
CA LEU A 14 -11.63 13.13 -2.40
C LEU A 14 -10.70 11.93 -2.47
N VAL A 15 -11.27 10.72 -2.49
CA VAL A 15 -10.49 9.48 -2.44
C VAL A 15 -10.24 8.93 -3.84
N TYR A 16 -8.99 8.64 -4.13
CA TYR A 16 -8.53 7.92 -5.31
C TYR A 16 -8.03 6.53 -4.87
N PHE A 17 -8.40 5.50 -5.61
CA PHE A 17 -7.91 4.15 -5.39
C PHE A 17 -7.06 3.71 -6.57
N GLY A 18 -5.75 3.59 -6.36
CA GLY A 18 -4.79 3.13 -7.35
C GLY A 18 -4.64 1.61 -7.31
N THR A 19 -4.77 0.96 -8.47
CA THR A 19 -4.58 -0.48 -8.61
C THR A 19 -3.85 -0.82 -9.90
N THR A 20 -3.04 -1.88 -9.85
CA THR A 20 -2.43 -2.49 -11.04
C THR A 20 -3.30 -3.58 -11.66
N ALA A 21 -4.36 -4.00 -10.97
CA ALA A 21 -5.25 -5.07 -11.43
C ALA A 21 -6.28 -4.52 -12.41
N GLN A 22 -6.34 -5.13 -13.58
CA GLN A 22 -7.44 -4.94 -14.54
C GLN A 22 -8.59 -5.85 -14.11
N ASN A 23 -9.80 -5.31 -13.97
CA ASN A 23 -11.01 -6.01 -13.53
C ASN A 23 -10.98 -6.44 -12.05
N VAL A 24 -11.07 -5.49 -11.16
CA VAL A 24 -11.30 -5.78 -9.76
C VAL A 24 -12.80 -6.00 -9.55
N GLU A 25 -13.18 -7.16 -9.07
CA GLU A 25 -14.57 -7.52 -8.71
C GLU A 25 -15.22 -6.48 -7.76
N TYR A 26 -14.37 -5.74 -7.04
CA TYR A 26 -14.77 -4.67 -6.10
C TYR A 26 -14.80 -3.26 -6.72
N SER A 27 -14.46 -3.11 -8.01
CA SER A 27 -14.35 -1.79 -8.64
C SER A 27 -15.70 -1.07 -8.75
N GLU A 28 -16.78 -1.82 -9.00
CA GLU A 28 -18.13 -1.27 -9.05
C GLU A 28 -18.55 -0.71 -7.70
N ASN A 29 -18.32 -1.46 -6.61
CA ASN A 29 -18.66 -1.03 -5.26
C ASN A 29 -17.89 0.24 -4.84
N LEU A 30 -16.61 0.37 -5.20
CA LEU A 30 -15.81 1.55 -4.89
C LEU A 30 -16.30 2.79 -5.65
N THR A 31 -16.71 2.62 -6.90
CA THR A 31 -17.25 3.71 -7.71
C THR A 31 -18.60 4.19 -7.17
N GLU A 32 -19.46 3.28 -6.73
CA GLU A 32 -20.73 3.60 -6.07
C GLU A 32 -20.54 4.41 -4.77
N LEU A 33 -19.43 4.16 -4.06
CA LEU A 33 -19.04 4.93 -2.88
C LEU A 33 -18.38 6.29 -3.22
N GLY A 34 -18.31 6.67 -4.49
CA GLY A 34 -17.72 7.93 -4.91
C GLY A 34 -16.18 7.94 -4.92
N VAL A 35 -15.55 6.77 -4.86
CA VAL A 35 -14.09 6.61 -4.98
C VAL A 35 -13.70 6.65 -6.44
N LYS A 36 -12.67 7.43 -6.77
CA LYS A 36 -12.13 7.48 -8.13
C LYS A 36 -11.08 6.39 -8.33
N LEU A 37 -11.38 5.47 -9.24
CA LEU A 37 -10.44 4.42 -9.62
C LEU A 37 -9.38 4.98 -10.59
N VAL A 38 -8.13 4.64 -10.35
CA VAL A 38 -7.01 4.98 -11.24
C VAL A 38 -6.15 3.76 -11.49
N ASP A 39 -5.84 3.53 -12.75
CA ASP A 39 -4.90 2.48 -13.15
C ASP A 39 -3.48 2.97 -12.93
N ILE A 40 -2.68 2.18 -12.21
CA ILE A 40 -1.27 2.45 -11.96
C ILE A 40 -0.41 1.31 -12.50
N GLN A 41 0.72 1.66 -13.09
CA GLN A 41 1.66 0.69 -13.64
C GLN A 41 2.96 0.71 -12.85
N LEU A 42 3.52 -0.48 -12.61
CA LEU A 42 4.82 -0.62 -11.98
C LEU A 42 5.92 0.02 -12.83
N ASN A 43 6.79 0.77 -12.18
CA ASN A 43 7.97 1.40 -12.81
C ASN A 43 7.68 2.28 -14.03
N ALA A 44 6.47 2.81 -14.14
CA ALA A 44 6.07 3.68 -15.24
C ALA A 44 6.02 5.16 -14.81
N SER A 45 6.49 6.04 -15.69
CA SER A 45 6.39 7.50 -15.50
C SER A 45 4.96 8.03 -15.52
N THR A 46 4.00 7.21 -15.97
CA THR A 46 2.57 7.52 -15.92
C THR A 46 2.08 7.76 -14.50
N PHE A 47 2.66 7.06 -13.51
CA PHE A 47 2.36 7.29 -12.10
C PHE A 47 2.82 8.67 -11.63
N ASP A 48 4.00 9.13 -12.07
CA ASP A 48 4.49 10.47 -11.74
C ASP A 48 3.58 11.55 -12.31
N GLN A 49 3.12 11.39 -13.56
CA GLN A 49 2.15 12.29 -14.19
C GLN A 49 0.81 12.32 -13.44
N LEU A 50 0.35 11.16 -12.98
CA LEU A 50 -0.86 11.04 -12.18
C LEU A 50 -0.72 11.79 -10.85
N LEU A 51 0.40 11.62 -10.15
CA LEU A 51 0.70 12.34 -8.90
C LEU A 51 0.69 13.85 -9.10
N LEU A 52 1.34 14.36 -10.15
CA LEU A 52 1.36 15.79 -10.45
C LEU A 52 -0.03 16.33 -10.79
N LYS A 53 -0.86 15.53 -11.46
CA LYS A 53 -2.23 15.91 -11.82
C LYS A 53 -3.16 15.93 -10.59
N ILE A 54 -3.07 14.93 -9.73
CA ILE A 54 -3.93 14.79 -8.54
C ILE A 54 -3.44 15.69 -7.41
N ASN A 55 -2.12 15.83 -7.27
CA ASN A 55 -1.44 16.54 -6.18
C ASN A 55 -2.01 16.12 -4.80
N PRO A 56 -1.85 14.85 -4.40
CA PRO A 56 -2.48 14.33 -3.21
C PRO A 56 -1.92 14.98 -1.94
N SER A 57 -2.78 15.23 -0.96
CA SER A 57 -2.36 15.66 0.39
C SER A 57 -1.93 14.48 1.26
N VAL A 58 -2.50 13.31 1.01
CA VAL A 58 -2.21 12.07 1.73
C VAL A 58 -2.11 10.92 0.72
N VAL A 59 -1.11 10.07 0.88
CA VAL A 59 -0.97 8.82 0.13
C VAL A 59 -0.83 7.67 1.13
N LEU A 60 -1.73 6.71 1.03
CA LEU A 60 -1.73 5.52 1.87
C LEU A 60 -1.32 4.30 1.05
N PHE A 61 -0.35 3.57 1.56
CA PHE A 61 0.13 2.30 1.00
C PHE A 61 -0.42 1.15 1.85
N ASP A 62 -1.15 0.22 1.23
CA ASP A 62 -1.77 -0.91 1.93
C ASP A 62 -0.78 -2.02 2.31
N ARG A 63 0.45 -1.96 1.80
CA ARG A 63 1.52 -2.93 2.06
C ARG A 63 2.89 -2.31 1.83
N PHE A 64 3.90 -2.84 2.54
CA PHE A 64 5.28 -2.37 2.36
C PHE A 64 5.80 -2.50 0.92
N MET A 65 5.41 -3.55 0.19
CA MET A 65 5.81 -3.73 -1.22
C MET A 65 5.29 -2.61 -2.12
N ILE A 66 4.11 -2.09 -1.85
CA ILE A 66 3.54 -0.95 -2.59
C ILE A 66 4.29 0.33 -2.21
N GLU A 67 4.59 0.53 -0.92
CA GLU A 67 5.43 1.64 -0.49
C GLU A 67 6.81 1.59 -1.15
N GLU A 68 7.47 0.46 -1.14
CA GLU A 68 8.79 0.24 -1.75
C GLU A 68 8.82 0.61 -3.25
N HIS A 69 7.75 0.29 -3.99
CA HIS A 69 7.64 0.60 -5.41
C HIS A 69 7.28 2.06 -5.72
N TYR A 70 6.44 2.67 -4.90
CA TYR A 70 5.83 3.96 -5.21
C TYR A 70 6.18 5.08 -4.22
N GLY A 71 6.61 4.77 -3.00
CA GLY A 71 6.84 5.75 -1.94
C GLY A 71 7.88 6.81 -2.31
N TRP A 72 8.98 6.40 -2.94
CA TRP A 72 10.01 7.33 -3.40
C TRP A 72 9.52 8.27 -4.51
N ARG A 73 8.62 7.79 -5.40
CA ARG A 73 8.01 8.63 -6.45
C ARG A 73 7.08 9.67 -5.84
N VAL A 74 6.31 9.28 -4.82
CA VAL A 74 5.48 10.23 -4.06
C VAL A 74 6.35 11.27 -3.38
N ALA A 75 7.42 10.86 -2.71
CA ALA A 75 8.35 11.79 -2.06
C ALA A 75 8.96 12.80 -3.04
N GLN A 76 9.28 12.35 -4.25
CA GLN A 76 9.88 13.20 -5.29
C GLN A 76 8.89 14.17 -5.93
N ASN A 77 7.69 13.69 -6.28
CA ASN A 77 6.71 14.46 -7.04
C ASN A 77 5.73 15.27 -6.16
N CYS A 78 5.47 14.79 -4.93
CA CYS A 78 4.57 15.40 -3.96
C CYS A 78 5.24 15.49 -2.58
N PRO A 79 6.31 16.30 -2.41
CA PRO A 79 7.11 16.30 -1.18
C PRO A 79 6.33 16.74 0.07
N ASN A 80 5.21 17.43 -0.10
CA ASN A 80 4.34 17.88 1.00
C ASN A 80 3.23 16.86 1.34
N ALA A 81 3.08 15.78 0.56
CA ALA A 81 2.10 14.75 0.85
C ALA A 81 2.49 13.94 2.10
N ILE A 82 1.52 13.70 2.96
CA ILE A 82 1.68 12.77 4.07
C ILE A 82 1.67 11.35 3.51
N ARG A 83 2.73 10.59 3.77
CA ARG A 83 2.83 9.18 3.38
C ARG A 83 2.50 8.31 4.57
N ILE A 84 1.57 7.39 4.40
CA ILE A 84 1.11 6.47 5.44
C ILE A 84 1.32 5.04 4.91
N LEU A 85 2.00 4.21 5.67
CA LEU A 85 2.07 2.77 5.44
C LEU A 85 1.10 2.07 6.39
N ASP A 86 0.18 1.29 5.83
CA ASP A 86 -0.67 0.39 6.61
C ASP A 86 0.12 -0.87 6.97
N THR A 87 0.34 -1.06 8.26
CA THR A 87 1.09 -2.21 8.82
C THR A 87 0.16 -3.23 9.51
N GLU A 88 -1.12 -3.25 9.15
CA GLU A 88 -2.09 -4.20 9.73
C GLU A 88 -1.65 -5.65 9.54
N ASP A 89 -1.03 -5.97 8.39
CA ASP A 89 -0.48 -7.29 8.09
C ASP A 89 1.06 -7.22 7.98
N LEU A 90 1.75 -7.61 9.03
CA LEU A 90 3.21 -7.75 9.01
C LEU A 90 3.61 -9.01 8.22
N HIS A 91 3.98 -8.82 6.95
CA HIS A 91 4.34 -9.89 6.02
C HIS A 91 5.52 -10.72 6.52
N CYS A 92 6.52 -10.09 7.13
CA CYS A 92 7.68 -10.79 7.68
C CYS A 92 7.27 -11.77 8.78
N LEU A 93 6.39 -11.36 9.68
CA LEU A 93 5.90 -12.22 10.76
C LEU A 93 5.07 -13.39 10.22
N ARG A 94 4.16 -13.12 9.28
CA ARG A 94 3.36 -14.14 8.62
C ARG A 94 4.24 -15.16 7.90
N HIS A 95 5.22 -14.69 7.12
CA HIS A 95 6.13 -15.55 6.37
C HIS A 95 6.99 -16.42 7.29
N ALA A 96 7.55 -15.83 8.36
CA ALA A 96 8.33 -16.57 9.34
C ALA A 96 7.52 -17.67 10.03
N ARG A 97 6.29 -17.38 10.44
CA ARG A 97 5.38 -18.38 11.02
C ARG A 97 5.01 -19.49 10.04
N GLN A 98 4.73 -19.14 8.77
CA GLN A 98 4.43 -20.13 7.74
C GLN A 98 5.61 -21.08 7.49
N ASN A 99 6.83 -20.58 7.49
CA ASN A 99 8.02 -21.39 7.31
C ASN A 99 8.23 -22.35 8.49
N ALA A 100 8.08 -21.86 9.71
CA ALA A 100 8.17 -22.72 10.90
C ALA A 100 7.15 -23.88 10.84
N VAL A 101 5.91 -23.60 10.42
CA VAL A 101 4.87 -24.63 10.23
C VAL A 101 5.25 -25.64 9.15
N LYS A 102 5.77 -25.18 8.00
CA LYS A 102 6.22 -26.06 6.90
C LYS A 102 7.38 -26.98 7.34
N GLU A 103 8.23 -26.49 8.23
CA GLU A 103 9.36 -27.23 8.77
C GLU A 103 8.99 -28.09 10.01
N ASN A 104 7.71 -28.14 10.39
CA ASN A 104 7.19 -28.84 11.57
C ASN A 104 7.93 -28.50 12.87
N ARG A 105 8.26 -27.23 13.06
CA ARG A 105 8.92 -26.71 14.27
C ARG A 105 8.17 -25.51 14.84
N ASN A 106 8.49 -25.15 16.07
CA ASN A 106 7.98 -23.92 16.66
C ASN A 106 8.66 -22.69 16.04
N PHE A 107 7.89 -21.60 15.94
CA PHE A 107 8.41 -20.28 15.61
C PHE A 107 9.36 -19.79 16.72
N ILE A 108 10.49 -19.22 16.33
CA ILE A 108 11.45 -18.55 17.22
C ILE A 108 11.77 -17.17 16.71
N GLU A 109 12.23 -16.26 17.57
CA GLU A 109 12.47 -14.85 17.22
C GLU A 109 13.46 -14.66 16.08
N THR A 110 14.47 -15.53 15.97
CA THR A 110 15.45 -15.49 14.87
C THR A 110 14.85 -15.76 13.50
N ASP A 111 13.65 -16.34 13.42
CA ASP A 111 12.92 -16.51 12.15
C ASP A 111 12.52 -15.18 11.52
N LEU A 112 12.48 -14.11 12.30
CA LEU A 112 12.24 -12.74 11.82
C LEU A 112 13.48 -12.13 11.14
N ILE A 113 14.67 -12.74 11.25
CA ILE A 113 15.87 -12.24 10.59
C ILE A 113 15.89 -12.72 9.14
N SER A 114 15.23 -11.99 8.26
CA SER A 114 15.09 -12.29 6.83
C SER A 114 15.19 -11.04 5.98
N ASP A 115 15.40 -11.21 4.68
CA ASP A 115 15.42 -10.08 3.75
C ASP A 115 14.05 -9.40 3.64
N ILE A 116 12.95 -10.17 3.77
CA ILE A 116 11.58 -9.61 3.83
C ILE A 116 11.45 -8.69 5.04
N SER A 117 11.91 -9.12 6.21
CA SER A 117 11.88 -8.30 7.42
C SER A 117 12.66 -7.00 7.27
N LYS A 118 13.86 -7.08 6.68
CA LYS A 118 14.67 -5.87 6.46
C LYS A 118 13.99 -4.88 5.53
N ARG A 119 13.37 -5.37 4.46
CA ARG A 119 12.66 -4.54 3.48
C ARG A 119 11.41 -3.91 4.10
N GLU A 120 10.61 -4.70 4.83
CA GLU A 120 9.40 -4.22 5.49
C GLU A 120 9.71 -3.15 6.55
N ILE A 121 10.73 -3.37 7.40
CA ILE A 121 11.18 -2.39 8.38
C ILE A 121 11.72 -1.12 7.70
N ALA A 122 12.41 -1.24 6.57
CA ALA A 122 12.93 -0.10 5.83
C ALA A 122 11.84 0.77 5.21
N SER A 123 10.63 0.23 5.01
CA SER A 123 9.46 0.96 4.49
C SER A 123 8.64 1.67 5.56
N ILE A 124 8.88 1.38 6.84
CA ILE A 124 8.22 2.02 7.99
C ILE A 124 8.92 3.32 8.37
#